data_8c1b47988da22f5b74f584bb767f3ca3
#
_entry.id   8c1b47988da22f5b74f584bb767f3ca3
#
_cell.length_a   1.000
_cell.length_b   1.000
_cell.length_c   1.000
_cell.angle_alpha   90.00
_cell.angle_beta   90.00
_cell.angle_gamma   90.00
#
_symmetry.space_group_name_H-M   'P 1'
#
loop_
_entity.id
_entity.type
_entity.pdbx_description
1 polymer ?
#
loop_
_entity_poly.entity_id
_entity_poly.type
_entity_poly.pdbx_seq_one_letter_code
_entity_poly.pdbx_strand_id
1 'polypeptide(L)'
;MATKTVSTLIKAVTAQLSAFGIEDPATNARLLIRQAFRWSATHQLSNLSNIAPTDQLPVLESLVERRINREPLSYITGKTEFFKRHFTVDERVLIPRPESEQLVVRAIDYVRKCGIENPRVADVGTGSGAIAISIALEMPSAEVFATDISSEALKVAQMNAHKLGDEVEFTQGNLMGTLQGLSLIHI
;
A
#
# COMPACT_ATOMS: atom_id res chain seq x y z
N MET A 1 27.05 -22.62 -11.87
CA MET A 1 26.65 -21.20 -12.07
C MET A 1 27.55 -20.31 -11.25
N ALA A 2 28.10 -19.22 -11.81
CA ALA A 2 28.97 -18.31 -11.06
C ALA A 2 28.16 -17.68 -9.90
N THR A 3 28.67 -17.79 -8.70
CA THR A 3 28.09 -17.25 -7.47
C THR A 3 28.10 -15.71 -7.55
N LYS A 4 26.93 -15.09 -7.68
CA LYS A 4 26.81 -13.63 -7.78
C LYS A 4 26.68 -13.03 -6.38
N THR A 5 27.33 -11.90 -6.13
CA THR A 5 27.06 -11.11 -4.92
C THR A 5 25.71 -10.41 -5.06
N VAL A 6 25.14 -10.01 -3.93
CA VAL A 6 23.89 -9.23 -3.89
C VAL A 6 23.99 -7.95 -4.75
N SER A 7 25.12 -7.24 -4.66
CA SER A 7 25.39 -6.06 -5.49
C SER A 7 25.38 -6.39 -6.99
N THR A 8 26.01 -7.48 -7.39
CA THR A 8 26.04 -7.92 -8.80
C THR A 8 24.64 -8.34 -9.26
N LEU A 9 23.85 -8.99 -8.38
CA LEU A 9 22.47 -9.38 -8.67
C LEU A 9 21.58 -8.17 -8.88
N ILE A 10 21.69 -7.15 -8.01
CA ILE A 10 20.96 -5.86 -8.17
C ILE A 10 21.26 -5.24 -9.52
N LYS A 11 22.55 -5.16 -9.92
CA LYS A 11 22.95 -4.61 -11.22
C LYS A 11 22.35 -5.40 -12.38
N ALA A 12 22.37 -6.72 -12.32
CA ALA A 12 21.82 -7.59 -13.36
C ALA A 12 20.31 -7.39 -13.52
N VAL A 13 19.55 -7.40 -12.43
CA VAL A 13 18.09 -7.16 -12.45
C VAL A 13 17.78 -5.74 -12.92
N THR A 14 18.56 -4.74 -12.48
CA THR A 14 18.41 -3.35 -12.95
C THR A 14 18.56 -3.25 -14.47
N ALA A 15 19.61 -3.87 -15.02
CA ALA A 15 19.84 -3.87 -16.47
C ALA A 15 18.72 -4.57 -17.24
N GLN A 16 18.22 -5.69 -16.71
CA GLN A 16 17.08 -6.41 -17.29
C GLN A 16 15.82 -5.57 -17.33
N LEU A 17 15.43 -4.96 -16.19
CA LEU A 17 14.25 -4.10 -16.12
C LEU A 17 14.39 -2.86 -17.02
N SER A 18 15.58 -2.27 -17.08
CA SER A 18 15.89 -1.14 -17.98
C SER A 18 15.71 -1.50 -19.45
N ALA A 19 16.16 -2.68 -19.86
CA ALA A 19 16.01 -3.17 -21.25
C ALA A 19 14.55 -3.30 -21.67
N PHE A 20 13.62 -3.52 -20.72
CA PHE A 20 12.18 -3.56 -20.96
C PHE A 20 11.48 -2.21 -20.68
N GLY A 21 12.24 -1.13 -20.52
CA GLY A 21 11.69 0.22 -20.32
C GLY A 21 10.88 0.38 -19.04
N ILE A 22 11.27 -0.30 -17.96
CA ILE A 22 10.67 -0.10 -16.64
C ILE A 22 11.27 1.19 -16.04
N GLU A 23 10.41 2.10 -15.63
CA GLU A 23 10.81 3.32 -14.93
C GLU A 23 11.45 3.00 -13.58
N ASP A 24 12.45 3.78 -13.18
CA ASP A 24 13.25 3.59 -11.97
C ASP A 24 13.66 2.12 -11.73
N PRO A 25 14.39 1.52 -12.69
CA PRO A 25 14.71 0.09 -12.66
C PRO A 25 15.58 -0.29 -11.46
N ALA A 26 16.36 0.65 -10.92
CA ALA A 26 17.25 0.39 -9.78
C ALA A 26 16.45 0.22 -8.48
N THR A 27 15.47 1.07 -8.22
CA THR A 27 14.56 0.92 -7.07
C THR A 27 13.70 -0.33 -7.22
N ASN A 28 13.15 -0.59 -8.42
CA ASN A 28 12.40 -1.81 -8.68
C ASN A 28 13.25 -3.07 -8.37
N ALA A 29 14.48 -3.15 -8.87
CA ALA A 29 15.38 -4.28 -8.63
C ALA A 29 15.62 -4.53 -7.13
N ARG A 30 15.90 -3.47 -6.36
CA ARG A 30 16.11 -3.57 -4.91
C ARG A 30 14.86 -4.07 -4.18
N LEU A 31 13.68 -3.58 -4.55
CA LEU A 31 12.42 -3.96 -3.92
C LEU A 31 12.05 -5.42 -4.26
N LEU A 32 12.21 -5.84 -5.51
CA LEU A 32 11.96 -7.23 -5.92
C LEU A 32 12.91 -8.22 -5.22
N ILE A 33 14.20 -7.89 -5.09
CA ILE A 33 15.16 -8.71 -4.35
C ILE A 33 14.78 -8.79 -2.87
N ARG A 34 14.40 -7.67 -2.24
CA ARG A 34 13.92 -7.68 -0.85
C ARG A 34 12.69 -8.56 -0.68
N GLN A 35 11.77 -8.48 -1.62
CA GLN A 35 10.55 -9.31 -1.62
C GLN A 35 10.88 -10.80 -1.76
N ALA A 36 11.72 -11.17 -2.74
CA ALA A 36 12.09 -12.55 -2.99
C ALA A 36 12.82 -13.18 -1.78
N PHE A 37 13.74 -12.42 -1.18
CA PHE A 37 14.58 -12.91 -0.08
C PHE A 37 13.98 -12.64 1.31
N ARG A 38 12.82 -11.99 1.38
CA ARG A 38 12.16 -11.56 2.62
C ARG A 38 13.07 -10.71 3.51
N TRP A 39 13.85 -9.84 2.90
CA TRP A 39 14.82 -8.99 3.57
C TRP A 39 14.27 -7.59 3.88
N SER A 40 14.73 -7.02 4.99
CA SER A 40 14.60 -5.59 5.26
C SER A 40 15.58 -4.79 4.38
N ALA A 41 15.34 -3.47 4.28
CA ALA A 41 16.26 -2.57 3.58
C ALA A 41 17.67 -2.60 4.22
N THR A 42 17.73 -2.57 5.54
CA THR A 42 18.99 -2.64 6.31
C THR A 42 19.72 -3.95 6.04
N HIS A 43 19.01 -5.08 6.06
CA HIS A 43 19.63 -6.39 5.79
C HIS A 43 20.21 -6.45 4.38
N GLN A 44 19.49 -5.95 3.36
CA GLN A 44 20.01 -5.90 2.00
C GLN A 44 21.28 -5.03 1.90
N LEU A 45 21.30 -3.87 2.53
CA LEU A 45 22.45 -2.95 2.50
C LEU A 45 23.69 -3.57 3.18
N SER A 46 23.49 -4.22 4.32
CA SER A 46 24.61 -4.87 5.05
C SER A 46 25.19 -6.10 4.33
N ASN A 47 24.47 -6.65 3.35
CA ASN A 47 24.87 -7.89 2.66
C ASN A 47 25.24 -7.67 1.18
N LEU A 48 25.49 -6.45 0.74
CA LEU A 48 25.78 -6.15 -0.67
C LEU A 48 26.98 -6.91 -1.24
N SER A 49 28.00 -7.14 -0.43
CA SER A 49 29.21 -7.87 -0.82
C SER A 49 29.09 -9.39 -0.67
N ASN A 50 28.06 -9.88 0.02
CA ASN A 50 27.87 -11.29 0.28
C ASN A 50 27.27 -12.01 -0.93
N ILE A 51 27.48 -13.32 -1.00
CA ILE A 51 26.87 -14.16 -2.03
C ILE A 51 25.35 -14.16 -1.84
N ALA A 52 24.63 -13.96 -2.93
CA ALA A 52 23.17 -14.00 -2.92
C ALA A 52 22.67 -15.43 -2.66
N PRO A 53 21.61 -15.62 -1.83
CA PRO A 53 20.97 -16.92 -1.64
C PRO A 53 20.49 -17.50 -2.98
N THR A 54 20.93 -18.71 -3.30
CA THR A 54 20.62 -19.35 -4.58
C THR A 54 19.24 -20.01 -4.61
N ASP A 55 18.75 -20.42 -3.46
CA ASP A 55 17.44 -21.06 -3.25
C ASP A 55 16.26 -20.11 -3.54
N GLN A 56 16.48 -18.82 -3.41
CA GLN A 56 15.46 -17.78 -3.66
C GLN A 56 15.50 -17.19 -5.08
N LEU A 57 16.48 -17.58 -5.89
CA LEU A 57 16.60 -17.05 -7.27
C LEU A 57 15.38 -17.36 -8.15
N PRO A 58 14.76 -18.55 -8.12
CA PRO A 58 13.56 -18.82 -8.91
C PRO A 58 12.38 -17.91 -8.52
N VAL A 59 12.24 -17.58 -7.23
CA VAL A 59 11.23 -16.62 -6.76
C VAL A 59 11.51 -15.24 -7.34
N LEU A 60 12.77 -14.78 -7.27
CA LEU A 60 13.16 -13.49 -7.83
C LEU A 60 12.88 -13.42 -9.34
N GLU A 61 13.23 -14.45 -10.10
CA GLU A 61 12.98 -14.53 -11.55
C GLU A 61 11.49 -14.37 -11.86
N SER A 62 10.62 -15.06 -11.14
CA SER A 62 9.17 -14.93 -11.27
C SER A 62 8.68 -13.51 -10.98
N LEU A 63 9.17 -12.86 -9.91
CA LEU A 63 8.80 -11.47 -9.59
C LEU A 63 9.28 -10.48 -10.64
N VAL A 64 10.49 -10.68 -11.19
CA VAL A 64 11.04 -9.86 -12.28
C VAL A 64 10.19 -10.02 -13.55
N GLU A 65 9.79 -11.23 -13.90
CA GLU A 65 8.93 -11.49 -15.04
C GLU A 65 7.56 -10.80 -14.92
N ARG A 66 6.91 -10.90 -13.76
CA ARG A 66 5.67 -10.17 -13.47
C ARG A 66 5.87 -8.67 -13.70
N ARG A 67 6.98 -8.11 -13.22
CA ARG A 67 7.27 -6.68 -13.37
C ARG A 67 7.53 -6.27 -14.82
N ILE A 68 8.25 -7.09 -15.61
CA ILE A 68 8.46 -6.91 -17.04
C ILE A 68 7.11 -6.90 -17.78
N ASN A 69 6.17 -7.76 -17.38
CA ASN A 69 4.80 -7.81 -17.89
C ASN A 69 3.92 -6.65 -17.40
N ARG A 70 4.53 -5.59 -16.85
CA ARG A 70 3.88 -4.34 -16.40
C ARG A 70 2.97 -4.48 -15.19
N GLU A 71 3.03 -5.59 -14.46
CA GLU A 71 2.31 -5.67 -13.19
C GLU A 71 2.84 -4.59 -12.22
N PRO A 72 1.96 -3.83 -11.54
CA PRO A 72 2.38 -2.79 -10.60
C PRO A 72 3.28 -3.35 -9.49
N LEU A 73 4.37 -2.64 -9.19
CA LEU A 73 5.33 -3.07 -8.18
C LEU A 73 4.66 -3.28 -6.81
N SER A 74 3.68 -2.44 -6.46
CA SER A 74 2.94 -2.55 -5.19
C SER A 74 2.13 -3.86 -5.10
N TYR A 75 1.57 -4.37 -6.21
CA TYR A 75 0.91 -5.67 -6.22
C TYR A 75 1.91 -6.82 -6.12
N ILE A 76 3.06 -6.71 -6.80
CA ILE A 76 4.12 -7.72 -6.70
C ILE A 76 4.67 -7.80 -5.28
N THR A 77 4.82 -6.67 -4.60
CA THR A 77 5.35 -6.61 -3.22
C THR A 77 4.25 -6.76 -2.15
N GLY A 78 2.98 -6.70 -2.55
CA GLY A 78 1.83 -6.81 -1.67
C GLY A 78 1.62 -5.60 -0.75
N LYS A 79 2.31 -4.46 -1.01
CA LYS A 79 2.24 -3.28 -0.14
C LYS A 79 2.52 -1.98 -0.87
N THR A 80 1.96 -0.91 -0.35
CA THR A 80 2.24 0.46 -0.76
C THR A 80 2.36 1.36 0.46
N GLU A 81 3.07 2.47 0.33
CA GLU A 81 3.09 3.51 1.35
C GLU A 81 2.00 4.54 1.04
N PHE A 82 1.25 4.95 2.07
CA PHE A 82 0.27 6.02 2.03
C PHE A 82 0.22 6.69 3.40
N PHE A 83 0.29 8.00 3.43
CA PHE A 83 0.26 8.81 4.64
C PHE A 83 1.23 8.30 5.72
N LYS A 84 2.50 8.04 5.33
CA LYS A 84 3.60 7.49 6.16
C LYS A 84 3.33 6.10 6.76
N ARG A 85 2.38 5.36 6.24
CA ARG A 85 2.01 4.01 6.70
C ARG A 85 2.06 3.01 5.56
N HIS A 86 2.27 1.74 5.89
CA HIS A 86 2.28 0.67 4.90
C HIS A 86 0.94 -0.05 4.85
N PHE A 87 0.25 0.08 3.74
CA PHE A 87 -1.00 -0.62 3.44
C PHE A 87 -0.74 -1.87 2.60
N THR A 88 -1.42 -2.94 2.93
CA THR A 88 -1.50 -4.14 2.09
C THR A 88 -2.38 -3.81 0.88
N VAL A 89 -1.91 -4.18 -0.31
CA VAL A 89 -2.63 -4.01 -1.57
C VAL A 89 -2.41 -5.22 -2.47
N ASP A 90 -3.45 -5.60 -3.21
CA ASP A 90 -3.42 -6.58 -4.27
C ASP A 90 -4.47 -6.20 -5.35
N GLU A 91 -4.70 -7.07 -6.32
CA GLU A 91 -5.60 -6.83 -7.46
C GLU A 91 -7.07 -6.52 -7.08
N ARG A 92 -7.47 -6.79 -5.83
CA ARG A 92 -8.83 -6.53 -5.33
C ARG A 92 -9.08 -5.05 -5.06
N VAL A 93 -8.03 -4.24 -4.93
CA VAL A 93 -8.12 -2.82 -4.56
C VAL A 93 -7.27 -1.95 -5.46
N LEU A 94 -7.71 -0.72 -5.71
CA LEU A 94 -6.86 0.27 -6.34
C LEU A 94 -5.69 0.62 -5.41
N ILE A 95 -4.48 0.70 -5.98
CA ILE A 95 -3.31 1.20 -5.24
C ILE A 95 -3.56 2.66 -4.87
N PRO A 96 -3.55 3.02 -3.59
CA PRO A 96 -3.70 4.40 -3.14
C PRO A 96 -2.74 5.34 -3.86
N ARG A 97 -3.26 6.46 -4.33
CA ARG A 97 -2.46 7.48 -5.04
C ARG A 97 -1.94 8.52 -4.06
N PRO A 98 -0.70 9.02 -4.23
CA PRO A 98 -0.14 10.05 -3.35
C PRO A 98 -1.00 11.31 -3.27
N GLU A 99 -1.66 11.68 -4.38
CA GLU A 99 -2.55 12.84 -4.44
C GLU A 99 -3.73 12.72 -3.46
N SER A 100 -4.17 11.50 -3.17
CA SER A 100 -5.26 11.23 -2.23
C SER A 100 -4.88 11.54 -0.77
N GLU A 101 -3.60 11.66 -0.44
CA GLU A 101 -3.16 12.10 0.89
C GLU A 101 -3.66 13.51 1.22
N GLN A 102 -3.86 14.35 0.19
CA GLN A 102 -4.43 15.68 0.39
C GLN A 102 -5.86 15.65 0.91
N LEU A 103 -6.64 14.60 0.60
CA LEU A 103 -8.00 14.44 1.15
C LEU A 103 -7.94 14.24 2.66
N VAL A 104 -7.01 13.43 3.14
CA VAL A 104 -6.79 13.23 4.59
C VAL A 104 -6.43 14.55 5.26
N VAL A 105 -5.46 15.29 4.70
CA VAL A 105 -5.04 16.60 5.24
C VAL A 105 -6.22 17.58 5.28
N ARG A 106 -6.97 17.68 4.19
CA ARG A 106 -8.13 18.61 4.10
C ARG A 106 -9.24 18.25 5.08
N ALA A 107 -9.53 16.95 5.26
CA ALA A 107 -10.52 16.49 6.23
C ALA A 107 -10.15 16.92 7.64
N ILE A 108 -8.89 16.66 8.04
CA ILE A 108 -8.35 17.05 9.35
C ILE A 108 -8.40 18.56 9.55
N ASP A 109 -7.93 19.32 8.57
CA ASP A 109 -7.93 20.78 8.65
C ASP A 109 -9.32 21.37 8.75
N TYR A 110 -10.29 20.81 8.03
CA TYR A 110 -11.69 21.24 8.09
C TYR A 110 -12.27 21.02 9.48
N VAL A 111 -12.12 19.82 10.03
CA VAL A 111 -12.59 19.47 11.38
C VAL A 111 -12.02 20.42 12.43
N ARG A 112 -10.70 20.68 12.37
CA ARG A 112 -10.01 21.60 13.29
C ARG A 112 -10.50 23.04 13.16
N LYS A 113 -10.65 23.53 11.95
CA LYS A 113 -11.14 24.91 11.70
C LYS A 113 -12.58 25.12 12.17
N CYS A 114 -13.41 24.10 12.05
CA CYS A 114 -14.81 24.17 12.48
C CYS A 114 -14.99 23.90 13.98
N GLY A 115 -13.93 23.49 14.71
CA GLY A 115 -14.01 23.19 16.14
C GLY A 115 -14.88 21.97 16.46
N ILE A 116 -14.93 20.97 15.56
CA ILE A 116 -15.76 19.77 15.72
C ILE A 116 -15.02 18.79 16.61
N GLU A 117 -15.53 18.53 17.81
CA GLU A 117 -14.87 17.68 18.82
C GLU A 117 -14.94 16.17 18.48
N ASN A 118 -16.10 15.69 18.05
CA ASN A 118 -16.36 14.30 17.71
C ASN A 118 -16.88 14.19 16.27
N PRO A 119 -16.00 14.31 15.26
CA PRO A 119 -16.41 14.30 13.87
C PRO A 119 -16.86 12.91 13.43
N ARG A 120 -17.91 12.85 12.62
CA ARG A 120 -18.34 11.64 11.92
C ARG A 120 -17.94 11.74 10.46
N VAL A 121 -17.08 10.86 10.01
CA VAL A 121 -16.49 10.88 8.67
C VAL A 121 -16.86 9.62 7.91
N ALA A 122 -17.25 9.73 6.66
CA ALA A 122 -17.50 8.60 5.78
C ALA A 122 -16.58 8.62 4.57
N ASP A 123 -15.91 7.49 4.32
CA ASP A 123 -15.12 7.21 3.13
C ASP A 123 -15.90 6.27 2.21
N VAL A 124 -16.34 6.78 1.05
CA VAL A 124 -17.21 6.07 0.11
C VAL A 124 -16.38 5.56 -1.07
N GLY A 125 -16.34 4.25 -1.26
CA GLY A 125 -15.42 3.62 -2.22
C GLY A 125 -14.03 3.47 -1.62
N THR A 126 -13.96 2.99 -0.38
CA THR A 126 -12.75 3.00 0.45
C THR A 126 -11.58 2.16 -0.09
N GLY A 127 -11.86 1.18 -0.98
CA GLY A 127 -10.84 0.32 -1.56
C GLY A 127 -9.99 -0.39 -0.51
N SER A 128 -8.72 -0.03 -0.41
CA SER A 128 -7.79 -0.58 0.60
C SER A 128 -7.99 -0.03 2.02
N GLY A 129 -8.91 0.90 2.23
CA GLY A 129 -9.12 1.59 3.50
C GLY A 129 -8.12 2.72 3.77
N ALA A 130 -7.27 3.08 2.81
CA ALA A 130 -6.14 3.97 3.06
C ALA A 130 -6.55 5.35 3.58
N ILE A 131 -7.60 5.96 3.04
CA ILE A 131 -8.11 7.28 3.47
C ILE A 131 -8.79 7.14 4.84
N ALA A 132 -9.77 6.24 4.96
CA ALA A 132 -10.53 6.03 6.20
C ALA A 132 -9.62 5.76 7.40
N ILE A 133 -8.73 4.77 7.26
CA ILE A 133 -7.81 4.37 8.33
C ILE A 133 -6.83 5.51 8.67
N SER A 134 -6.32 6.24 7.66
CA SER A 134 -5.44 7.37 7.94
C SER A 134 -6.16 8.49 8.70
N ILE A 135 -7.42 8.76 8.38
CA ILE A 135 -8.24 9.75 9.10
C ILE A 135 -8.46 9.30 10.54
N ALA A 136 -8.85 8.06 10.77
CA ALA A 136 -9.10 7.51 12.10
C ALA A 136 -7.84 7.57 12.98
N LEU A 137 -6.68 7.18 12.45
CA LEU A 137 -5.39 7.25 13.16
C LEU A 137 -4.92 8.67 13.48
N GLU A 138 -5.24 9.66 12.63
CA GLU A 138 -4.88 11.06 12.86
C GLU A 138 -5.88 11.81 13.74
N MET A 139 -7.10 11.31 13.85
CA MET A 139 -8.19 11.90 14.65
C MET A 139 -8.85 10.82 15.50
N PRO A 140 -8.26 10.43 16.65
CA PRO A 140 -8.81 9.37 17.51
C PRO A 140 -10.19 9.65 18.08
N SER A 141 -10.68 10.90 18.05
CA SER A 141 -12.05 11.26 18.44
C SER A 141 -13.05 11.12 17.29
N ALA A 142 -12.61 10.82 16.07
CA ALA A 142 -13.47 10.66 14.92
C ALA A 142 -14.14 9.29 14.91
N GLU A 143 -15.44 9.28 14.61
CA GLU A 143 -16.18 8.06 14.26
C GLU A 143 -16.10 7.90 12.73
N VAL A 144 -15.35 6.90 12.25
CA VAL A 144 -15.06 6.74 10.84
C VAL A 144 -15.79 5.54 10.26
N PHE A 145 -16.58 5.80 9.22
CA PHE A 145 -17.32 4.82 8.44
C PHE A 145 -16.68 4.67 7.06
N ALA A 146 -16.53 3.45 6.58
CA ALA A 146 -15.99 3.17 5.28
C ALA A 146 -16.88 2.21 4.50
N THR A 147 -17.20 2.57 3.27
CA THR A 147 -18.05 1.72 2.42
C THR A 147 -17.35 1.36 1.11
N ASP A 148 -17.65 0.18 0.59
CA ASP A 148 -17.27 -0.22 -0.75
C ASP A 148 -18.33 -1.16 -1.32
N ILE A 149 -18.50 -1.16 -2.63
CA ILE A 149 -19.40 -2.10 -3.31
C ILE A 149 -18.79 -3.51 -3.36
N SER A 150 -17.46 -3.59 -3.38
CA SER A 150 -16.70 -4.83 -3.43
C SER A 150 -16.45 -5.39 -2.03
N SER A 151 -17.05 -6.55 -1.74
CA SER A 151 -16.74 -7.27 -0.49
C SER A 151 -15.27 -7.70 -0.40
N GLU A 152 -14.61 -7.93 -1.54
CA GLU A 152 -13.20 -8.29 -1.58
C GLU A 152 -12.29 -7.10 -1.25
N ALA A 153 -12.67 -5.89 -1.69
CA ALA A 153 -11.97 -4.68 -1.28
C ALA A 153 -12.10 -4.44 0.23
N LEU A 154 -13.30 -4.63 0.79
CA LEU A 154 -13.52 -4.50 2.23
C LEU A 154 -12.69 -5.49 3.06
N LYS A 155 -12.47 -6.71 2.58
CA LYS A 155 -11.55 -7.66 3.23
C LYS A 155 -10.14 -7.11 3.33
N VAL A 156 -9.63 -6.47 2.25
CA VAL A 156 -8.31 -5.83 2.27
C VAL A 156 -8.29 -4.65 3.23
N ALA A 157 -9.33 -3.81 3.23
CA ALA A 157 -9.45 -2.67 4.15
C ALA A 157 -9.47 -3.13 5.63
N GLN A 158 -10.25 -4.15 5.95
CA GLN A 158 -10.30 -4.74 7.30
C GLN A 158 -8.94 -5.33 7.73
N MET A 159 -8.23 -6.01 6.84
CA MET A 159 -6.88 -6.49 7.10
C MET A 159 -5.92 -5.33 7.41
N ASN A 160 -6.03 -4.23 6.69
CA ASN A 160 -5.21 -3.04 6.92
C ASN A 160 -5.56 -2.36 8.24
N ALA A 161 -6.84 -2.18 8.56
CA ALA A 161 -7.27 -1.62 9.84
C ALA A 161 -6.75 -2.45 11.03
N HIS A 162 -6.96 -3.76 11.00
CA HIS A 162 -6.44 -4.66 12.03
C HIS A 162 -4.91 -4.57 12.19
N LYS A 163 -4.19 -4.55 11.08
CA LYS A 163 -2.72 -4.46 11.08
C LYS A 163 -2.20 -3.15 11.64
N LEU A 164 -2.91 -2.05 11.40
CA LEU A 164 -2.53 -0.70 11.85
C LEU A 164 -3.09 -0.35 13.23
N GLY A 165 -3.92 -1.24 13.79
CA GLY A 165 -4.44 -1.10 15.16
C GLY A 165 -5.57 -0.08 15.28
N ASP A 166 -6.42 0.04 14.26
CA ASP A 166 -7.51 1.01 14.24
C ASP A 166 -8.89 0.36 14.04
N GLU A 167 -9.91 1.03 14.57
CA GLU A 167 -11.32 0.64 14.50
C GLU A 167 -12.06 1.57 13.53
N VAL A 168 -12.23 1.12 12.28
CA VAL A 168 -13.07 1.75 11.26
C VAL A 168 -14.28 0.85 11.05
N GLU A 169 -15.49 1.42 10.97
CA GLU A 169 -16.70 0.67 10.66
C GLU A 169 -16.84 0.44 9.16
N PHE A 170 -16.67 -0.81 8.73
CA PHE A 170 -16.74 -1.21 7.33
C PHE A 170 -18.11 -1.79 6.97
N THR A 171 -18.77 -1.24 5.96
CA THR A 171 -20.06 -1.70 5.48
C THR A 171 -20.07 -1.87 3.97
N GLN A 172 -20.56 -3.02 3.48
CA GLN A 172 -20.73 -3.22 2.05
C GLN A 172 -21.96 -2.45 1.56
N GLY A 173 -21.78 -1.64 0.51
CA GLY A 173 -22.88 -0.92 -0.07
C GLY A 173 -22.52 -0.08 -1.27
N ASN A 174 -23.55 0.38 -1.97
CA ASN A 174 -23.41 1.22 -3.15
C ASN A 174 -23.52 2.70 -2.72
N LEU A 175 -22.40 3.43 -2.80
CA LEU A 175 -22.31 4.84 -2.45
C LEU A 175 -22.85 5.11 -1.03
N MET A 176 -23.68 6.16 -0.90
CA MET A 176 -24.25 6.62 0.39
C MET A 176 -25.45 5.78 0.88
N GLY A 177 -25.89 4.78 0.11
CA GLY A 177 -27.15 4.06 0.42
C GLY A 177 -27.15 3.37 1.79
N THR A 178 -26.00 2.91 2.26
CA THR A 178 -25.83 2.25 3.57
C THR A 178 -25.57 3.21 4.72
N LEU A 179 -25.37 4.50 4.43
CA LEU A 179 -25.05 5.56 5.40
C LEU A 179 -26.27 6.44 5.68
N GLN A 180 -27.48 6.01 5.27
CA GLN A 180 -28.72 6.77 5.51
C GLN A 180 -28.98 6.96 7.00
N GLY A 181 -29.34 8.20 7.38
CA GLY A 181 -29.58 8.54 8.79
C GLY A 181 -28.34 8.99 9.57
N LEU A 182 -27.15 8.94 8.98
CA LEU A 182 -25.95 9.51 9.59
C LEU A 182 -25.81 10.98 9.23
N SER A 183 -25.63 11.84 10.23
CA SER A 183 -25.20 13.22 9.99
C SER A 183 -23.69 13.23 9.78
N LEU A 184 -23.24 13.37 8.56
CA LEU A 184 -21.85 13.26 8.15
C LEU A 184 -21.29 14.61 7.71
N ILE A 185 -19.97 14.77 7.82
CA ILE A 185 -19.25 15.89 7.21
C ILE A 185 -18.98 15.52 5.75
N HIS A 186 -19.38 16.43 4.84
CA HIS A 186 -19.04 16.34 3.42
C HIS A 186 -17.86 17.27 3.13
N ILE A 187 -16.81 16.71 2.52
CA ILE A 187 -15.62 17.46 2.12
C ILE A 187 -15.38 17.26 0.62
#